data_a261839372edc527c81f8021bc543e4b
#
_entry.id   a261839372edc527c81f8021bc543e4b
#
_cell.length_a   1.000
_cell.length_b   1.000
_cell.length_c   1.000
_cell.angle_alpha   90.00
_cell.angle_beta   90.00
_cell.angle_gamma   90.00
#
_symmetry.space_group_name_H-M   'P 1'
#
loop_
_entity.id
_entity.type
_entity.pdbx_description
1 polymer ?
#
loop_
_entity_poly.entity_id
_entity_poly.type
_entity_poly.pdbx_seq_one_letter_code
_entity_poly.pdbx_strand_id
1 'polypeptide(L)'
;MESASREDYLRGMYHLMEEEGSVRSVDLADYLNITKPSVSEMLHELNREGLVQYKKYSRLKFTSKGHEIAKKLTFKHRIIESFLKDVLKILDHYISIYKD
;
A
#
# COMPACT_ATOMS: atom_id res chain seq x y z
N MET A 1 -3.67 10.55 -15.67
CA MET A 1 -2.48 10.11 -14.94
C MET A 1 -2.84 9.84 -13.49
N GLU A 2 -2.52 8.67 -13.02
CA GLU A 2 -2.89 8.26 -11.69
C GLU A 2 -1.91 8.78 -10.66
N SER A 3 -2.44 9.25 -9.53
CA SER A 3 -1.63 9.62 -8.37
C SER A 3 -1.95 8.68 -7.22
N ALA A 4 -0.97 8.39 -6.41
CA ALA A 4 -1.16 7.57 -5.24
C ALA A 4 -1.29 8.45 -4.00
N SER A 5 -2.16 8.06 -3.09
CA SER A 5 -2.32 8.73 -1.82
C SER A 5 -1.19 8.35 -0.87
N ARG A 6 -1.05 9.09 0.21
CA ARG A 6 -0.09 8.77 1.28
C ARG A 6 -0.33 7.37 1.83
N GLU A 7 -1.60 7.00 1.98
CA GLU A 7 -1.97 5.66 2.45
C GLU A 7 -1.55 4.58 1.47
N ASP A 8 -1.66 4.84 0.17
CA ASP A 8 -1.20 3.91 -0.86
C ASP A 8 0.30 3.65 -0.74
N TYR A 9 1.08 4.71 -0.49
CA TYR A 9 2.52 4.59 -0.29
C TYR A 9 2.85 3.73 0.93
N LEU A 10 2.18 3.98 2.04
CA LEU A 10 2.42 3.24 3.28
C LEU A 10 2.03 1.77 3.13
N ARG A 11 0.89 1.49 2.52
CA ARG A 11 0.45 0.11 2.26
C ARG A 11 1.36 -0.59 1.26
N GLY A 12 1.77 0.12 0.21
CA GLY A 12 2.69 -0.44 -0.79
C GLY A 12 4.04 -0.81 -0.19
N MET A 13 4.60 0.07 0.63
CA MET A 13 5.84 -0.23 1.35
C MET A 13 5.69 -1.44 2.27
N TYR A 14 4.60 -1.50 3.02
CA TYR A 14 4.35 -2.61 3.93
C TYR A 14 4.27 -3.93 3.18
N HIS A 15 3.53 -3.96 2.08
CA HIS A 15 3.38 -5.13 1.23
C HIS A 15 4.73 -5.62 0.68
N LEU A 16 5.51 -4.70 0.12
CA LEU A 16 6.81 -5.05 -0.45
C LEU A 16 7.80 -5.52 0.62
N MET A 17 7.74 -4.93 1.80
CA MET A 17 8.58 -5.38 2.91
C MET A 17 8.21 -6.77 3.40
N GLU A 18 6.93 -7.11 3.43
CA GLU A 18 6.50 -8.46 3.78
C GLU A 18 7.02 -9.50 2.78
N GLU A 19 6.99 -9.18 1.50
CA GLU A 19 7.38 -10.13 0.45
C GLU A 19 8.89 -10.22 0.27
N GLU A 20 9.57 -9.08 0.31
CA GLU A 20 10.98 -9.00 -0.08
C GLU A 20 11.94 -8.67 1.04
N GLY A 21 11.42 -8.35 2.22
CA GLY A 21 12.22 -8.01 3.39
C GLY A 21 12.78 -6.59 3.39
N SER A 22 12.87 -5.95 2.25
CA SER A 22 13.33 -4.56 2.15
C SER A 22 12.85 -3.95 0.85
N VAL A 23 12.80 -2.63 0.79
CA VAL A 23 12.24 -1.89 -0.34
C VAL A 23 13.15 -0.74 -0.73
N ARG A 24 13.32 -0.55 -2.03
CA ARG A 24 13.96 0.64 -2.57
C ARG A 24 12.89 1.55 -3.19
N SER A 25 13.20 2.83 -3.33
CA SER A 25 12.25 3.78 -3.94
C SER A 25 11.83 3.35 -5.35
N VAL A 26 12.74 2.76 -6.12
CA VAL A 26 12.44 2.27 -7.47
C VAL A 26 11.43 1.13 -7.45
N ASP A 27 11.52 0.24 -6.47
CA ASP A 27 10.58 -0.86 -6.31
C ASP A 27 9.17 -0.34 -6.02
N LEU A 28 9.09 0.67 -5.17
CA LEU A 28 7.82 1.30 -4.81
C LEU A 28 7.21 2.05 -6.01
N ALA A 29 8.04 2.73 -6.79
CA ALA A 29 7.61 3.41 -8.01
C ALA A 29 6.99 2.43 -9.00
N ASP A 30 7.65 1.30 -9.21
CA ASP A 30 7.16 0.25 -10.11
C ASP A 30 5.87 -0.37 -9.59
N TYR A 31 5.81 -0.67 -8.30
CA TYR A 31 4.63 -1.29 -7.69
C TYR A 31 3.41 -0.38 -7.78
N LEU A 32 3.56 0.92 -7.52
CA LEU A 32 2.47 1.88 -7.55
C LEU A 32 2.21 2.45 -8.95
N ASN A 33 3.06 2.12 -9.91
CA ASN A 33 2.99 2.63 -11.28
C ASN A 33 3.02 4.17 -11.29
N ILE A 34 3.99 4.73 -10.61
CA ILE A 34 4.17 6.17 -10.44
C ILE A 34 5.60 6.55 -10.81
N THR A 35 5.80 7.79 -11.23
CA THR A 35 7.14 8.27 -11.62
C THR A 35 8.08 8.32 -10.41
N LYS A 36 9.35 8.10 -10.67
CA LYS A 36 10.38 8.16 -9.62
C LYS A 36 10.43 9.52 -8.91
N PRO A 37 10.33 10.66 -9.62
CA PRO A 37 10.29 11.96 -8.93
C PRO A 37 9.09 12.11 -7.97
N SER A 38 7.93 11.62 -8.36
CA SER A 38 6.73 11.66 -7.50
C SER A 38 6.94 10.84 -6.24
N VAL A 39 7.51 9.65 -6.37
CA VAL A 39 7.82 8.78 -5.23
C VAL A 39 8.83 9.47 -4.31
N SER A 40 9.89 10.06 -4.87
CA SER A 40 10.90 10.76 -4.10
C SER A 40 10.30 11.90 -3.29
N GLU A 41 9.42 12.70 -3.89
CA GLU A 41 8.74 13.79 -3.18
C GLU A 41 7.93 13.28 -2.00
N MET A 42 7.12 12.26 -2.22
CA MET A 42 6.28 11.70 -1.15
C MET A 42 7.14 11.09 -0.04
N LEU A 43 8.21 10.40 -0.40
CA LEU A 43 9.10 9.80 0.60
C LEU A 43 9.80 10.86 1.45
N HIS A 44 10.15 12.01 0.86
CA HIS A 44 10.69 13.13 1.63
C HIS A 44 9.65 13.69 2.61
N GLU A 45 8.39 13.77 2.19
CA GLU A 45 7.31 14.21 3.08
C GLU A 45 7.10 13.23 4.23
N LEU A 46 7.03 11.94 3.93
CA LEU A 46 6.85 10.90 4.93
C LEU A 46 8.03 10.85 5.90
N ASN A 47 9.23 11.12 5.41
CA ASN A 47 10.42 11.21 6.24
C ASN A 47 10.35 12.40 7.19
N ARG A 48 9.90 13.57 6.70
CA ARG A 48 9.71 14.74 7.57
C ARG A 48 8.66 14.52 8.64
N GLU A 49 7.63 13.73 8.33
CA GLU A 49 6.57 13.41 9.28
C GLU A 49 6.96 12.32 10.28
N GLY A 50 8.14 11.76 10.14
CA GLY A 50 8.63 10.74 11.04
C GLY A 50 7.99 9.36 10.83
N LEU A 51 7.51 9.07 9.63
CA LEU A 51 6.88 7.79 9.31
C LEU A 51 7.82 6.81 8.62
N VAL A 52 8.77 7.33 7.84
CA VAL A 52 9.76 6.51 7.16
C VAL A 52 11.14 7.13 7.31
N GLN A 53 12.17 6.31 7.15
CA GLN A 53 13.55 6.75 7.03
C GLN A 53 13.90 6.63 5.56
N TYR A 54 14.10 7.76 4.91
CA TYR A 54 14.45 7.80 3.49
C TYR A 54 15.76 8.55 3.28
N LYS A 55 16.68 7.88 2.61
CA LYS A 55 17.94 8.44 2.18
C LYS A 55 18.15 8.01 0.74
N LYS A 56 18.52 8.94 -0.11
CA LYS A 56 18.73 8.67 -1.53
C LYS A 56 19.69 7.50 -1.73
N TYR A 57 19.32 6.59 -2.63
CA TYR A 57 20.08 5.38 -2.97
C TYR A 57 20.15 4.35 -1.84
N SER A 58 19.43 4.55 -0.77
CA SER A 58 19.36 3.59 0.33
C SER A 58 18.03 2.85 0.33
N ARG A 59 17.98 1.75 1.08
CA ARG A 59 16.74 1.05 1.28
C ARG A 59 15.85 1.83 2.24
N LEU A 60 14.55 1.76 1.97
CA LEU A 60 13.56 2.41 2.80
C LEU A 60 13.33 1.61 4.08
N LYS A 61 13.06 2.32 5.16
CA LYS A 61 12.71 1.73 6.45
C LYS A 61 11.56 2.50 7.05
N PHE A 62 10.70 1.79 7.75
CA PHE A 62 9.70 2.44 8.58
C PHE A 62 10.31 2.87 9.91
N THR A 63 9.81 3.98 10.45
CA THR A 63 9.95 4.23 11.88
C THR A 63 8.95 3.34 12.61
N SER A 64 9.05 3.23 13.93
CA SER A 64 8.06 2.47 14.72
C SER A 64 6.65 3.01 14.48
N LYS A 65 6.51 4.33 14.46
CA LYS A 65 5.23 5.00 14.21
C LYS A 65 4.70 4.69 12.81
N GLY A 66 5.55 4.79 11.80
CA GLY A 66 5.18 4.51 10.41
C GLY A 66 4.78 3.06 10.21
N HIS A 67 5.52 2.14 10.82
CA HIS A 67 5.21 0.72 10.75
C HIS A 67 3.83 0.42 11.32
N GLU A 68 3.50 0.96 12.49
CA GLU A 68 2.20 0.74 13.11
C GLU A 68 1.06 1.28 12.26
N ILE A 69 1.23 2.48 11.71
CA ILE A 69 0.22 3.09 10.84
C ILE A 69 0.03 2.25 9.57
N ALA A 70 1.12 1.88 8.91
CA ALA A 70 1.07 1.08 7.68
C ALA A 70 0.44 -0.28 7.91
N LYS A 71 0.77 -0.92 9.04
CA LYS A 71 0.20 -2.20 9.43
C LYS A 71 -1.31 -2.11 9.61
N LYS A 72 -1.79 -1.11 10.34
CA LYS A 72 -3.22 -0.90 10.57
C LYS A 72 -3.96 -0.62 9.26
N LEU A 73 -3.41 0.23 8.42
CA LEU A 73 -4.00 0.53 7.11
C LEU A 73 -4.09 -0.70 6.22
N THR A 74 -3.03 -1.51 6.22
CA THR A 74 -2.97 -2.71 5.40
C THR A 74 -3.98 -3.75 5.86
N PHE A 75 -4.07 -3.99 7.16
CA PHE A 75 -5.00 -4.96 7.73
C PHE A 75 -6.44 -4.53 7.50
N LYS A 76 -6.74 -3.25 7.73
CA LYS A 76 -8.07 -2.70 7.46
C LYS A 76 -8.46 -2.89 6.00
N HIS A 77 -7.55 -2.60 5.08
CA HIS A 77 -7.77 -2.75 3.65
C HIS A 77 -8.03 -4.21 3.27
N ARG A 78 -7.25 -5.14 3.81
CA ARG A 78 -7.41 -6.58 3.57
C ARG A 78 -8.75 -7.10 4.09
N ILE A 79 -9.17 -6.63 5.26
CA ILE A 79 -10.45 -7.03 5.84
C ILE A 79 -11.61 -6.54 4.96
N ILE A 80 -11.55 -5.30 4.51
CA ILE A 80 -12.57 -4.73 3.64
C ILE A 80 -12.63 -5.47 2.31
N GLU A 81 -11.49 -5.77 1.71
CA GLU A 81 -11.43 -6.53 0.45
C GLU A 81 -12.04 -7.93 0.60
N SER A 82 -11.69 -8.61 1.69
CA SER A 82 -12.19 -9.95 1.97
C SER A 82 -13.71 -9.93 2.15
N PHE A 83 -14.21 -8.96 2.90
CA PHE A 83 -15.64 -8.77 3.11
C PHE A 83 -16.37 -8.53 1.80
N LEU A 84 -15.84 -7.65 0.95
CA LEU A 84 -16.45 -7.34 -0.35
C LEU A 84 -16.46 -8.55 -1.27
N LYS A 85 -15.39 -9.33 -1.28
CA LYS A 85 -15.33 -10.57 -2.06
C LYS A 85 -16.42 -11.56 -1.62
N ASP A 86 -16.60 -11.73 -0.32
CA ASP A 86 -17.60 -12.63 0.22
C ASP A 86 -19.02 -12.15 -0.12
N VAL A 87 -19.28 -10.85 0.00
CA VAL A 87 -20.56 -10.26 -0.35
C VAL A 87 -20.86 -10.46 -1.83
N LEU A 88 -19.87 -10.22 -2.69
CA LEU A 88 -20.03 -10.39 -4.13
C LEU A 88 -20.32 -11.84 -4.50
N LYS A 89 -19.70 -12.81 -3.83
CA LYS A 89 -19.99 -14.23 -4.05
C LYS A 89 -21.43 -14.57 -3.69
N ILE A 90 -21.91 -14.05 -2.57
CA ILE A 90 -23.29 -14.27 -2.12
C ILE A 90 -24.27 -13.66 -3.12
N LEU A 91 -24.02 -12.42 -3.57
CA LEU A 91 -24.88 -11.77 -4.54
C LEU A 91 -24.88 -12.50 -5.88
N ASP A 92 -23.73 -12.95 -6.33
CA ASP A 92 -23.60 -13.70 -7.58
C ASP A 92 -24.38 -15.02 -7.51
N HIS A 93 -24.26 -15.73 -6.40
CA HIS A 93 -25.00 -16.95 -6.16
C HIS A 93 -26.51 -16.69 -6.17
N TYR A 94 -26.95 -15.63 -5.50
CA TYR A 94 -28.35 -15.23 -5.45
C TYR A 94 -28.90 -14.92 -6.84
N ILE A 95 -28.17 -14.15 -7.61
CA ILE A 95 -28.53 -13.80 -8.99
C ILE A 95 -28.62 -15.06 -9.85
N SER A 96 -27.67 -15.97 -9.68
CA SER A 96 -27.64 -17.24 -10.43
C SER A 96 -28.87 -18.10 -10.16
N ILE A 97 -29.39 -18.11 -8.93
CA ILE A 97 -30.62 -18.86 -8.56
C ILE A 97 -31.84 -18.30 -9.27
N TYR A 98 -31.92 -16.98 -9.43
CA TYR A 98 -33.06 -16.30 -10.00
C TYR A 98 -32.91 -16.00 -11.49
N LYS A 99 -31.84 -16.40 -12.08
CA LYS A 99 -31.57 -16.20 -13.50
C LYS A 99 -31.95 -17.47 -14.25
N ASP A 100 -32.80 -17.34 -15.23
CA ASP A 100 -33.18 -18.48 -16.08
C ASP A 100 -32.12 -18.89 -17.07
#